data_5b955b770d5c538af42b2f9723295d4d
#
_entry.id   5b955b770d5c538af42b2f9723295d4d
#
_cell.length_a   1.000
_cell.length_b   1.000
_cell.length_c   1.000
_cell.angle_alpha   90.00
_cell.angle_beta   90.00
_cell.angle_gamma   90.00
#
_symmetry.space_group_name_H-M   'P 1'
#
loop_
_entity.id
_entity.type
_entity.pdbx_description
1 polymer ?
#
loop_
_entity_poly.entity_id
_entity_poly.type
_entity_poly.pdbx_seq_one_letter_code
_entity_poly.pdbx_strand_id
1 'polypeptide(L)'
;MISPMIGYKVKKNWIKDRNLFILKGRWVSFSLIMCVMMLSFVACHEDQAEEESSPGREEVRVAVVLPLEDEMAGHWKHCLEWAMQNIETAQRGIVGGIRIELEWYDENELDIERLFNELSVREDVDAVIGPFYSEHTWVAARQCAKYNKTLFTISSSAEMVRSFAEGGFLWVLTETDIAQCEVLLSKAMTYGAKRVALLAKEDVYGQTFIDWFAFQAKEFGLEVAGIVSYTDATVGDGFRQCADYDADFMICVPSSVENLQDMVATRKGV
;
A
#
# COMPACT_ATOMS: atom_id res chain seq x y z
N MET A 1 -7.08 39.36 -4.76
CA MET A 1 -5.68 39.82 -4.90
C MET A 1 -4.88 38.63 -5.39
N ILE A 2 -4.55 38.64 -6.66
CA ILE A 2 -3.88 37.52 -7.36
C ILE A 2 -2.39 37.78 -7.28
N SER A 3 -1.63 36.89 -6.66
CA SER A 3 -0.17 36.94 -6.62
C SER A 3 0.41 36.25 -7.87
N PRO A 4 1.40 36.83 -8.55
CA PRO A 4 1.84 36.31 -9.85
C PRO A 4 2.86 35.20 -9.70
N MET A 5 2.71 34.18 -10.56
CA MET A 5 3.69 33.13 -10.79
C MET A 5 5.03 33.70 -11.26
N ILE A 6 6.09 33.35 -10.58
CA ILE A 6 7.47 33.65 -10.96
C ILE A 6 7.92 32.65 -12.02
N GLY A 7 7.94 33.08 -13.26
CA GLY A 7 8.51 32.32 -14.36
C GLY A 7 10.05 32.43 -14.35
N TYR A 8 10.73 31.29 -14.23
CA TYR A 8 12.18 31.23 -14.43
C TYR A 8 12.53 31.22 -15.92
N LYS A 9 13.10 32.32 -16.40
CA LYS A 9 13.69 32.44 -17.73
C LYS A 9 15.11 31.90 -17.69
N VAL A 10 15.33 30.73 -18.30
CA VAL A 10 16.69 30.19 -18.52
C VAL A 10 17.34 30.99 -19.66
N LYS A 11 18.39 31.76 -19.34
CA LYS A 11 19.22 32.41 -20.34
C LYS A 11 20.14 31.37 -21.02
N LYS A 12 19.87 31.09 -22.31
CA LYS A 12 20.83 30.51 -23.25
C LYS A 12 21.86 31.59 -23.58
N ASN A 13 23.06 31.47 -23.06
CA ASN A 13 24.28 32.09 -23.67
C ASN A 13 25.48 31.78 -22.72
N TRP A 14 26.09 30.63 -22.89
CA TRP A 14 27.46 30.34 -22.42
C TRP A 14 28.09 29.20 -23.23
N ILE A 15 28.18 29.38 -24.55
CA ILE A 15 29.08 28.59 -25.40
C ILE A 15 29.56 29.51 -26.50
N LYS A 16 30.63 30.24 -26.23
CA LYS A 16 31.63 30.70 -27.22
C LYS A 16 32.82 31.25 -26.47
N ASP A 17 34.01 30.79 -26.87
CA ASP A 17 35.36 31.16 -26.45
C ASP A 17 35.96 30.36 -25.27
N ARG A 18 36.48 29.20 -25.60
CA ARG A 18 37.73 28.64 -25.09
C ARG A 18 38.21 27.45 -25.95
N ASN A 19 38.54 27.73 -27.18
CA ASN A 19 39.46 26.89 -27.92
C ASN A 19 40.83 27.56 -27.98
N LEU A 20 41.86 26.78 -27.79
CA LEU A 20 43.28 27.02 -27.93
C LEU A 20 44.04 27.32 -26.60
N PHE A 21 44.24 26.30 -25.84
CA PHE A 21 45.55 26.06 -25.16
C PHE A 21 45.38 24.78 -24.31
N ILE A 22 45.65 23.64 -24.79
CA ILE A 22 46.06 22.40 -24.09
C ILE A 22 46.23 21.30 -25.13
N LEU A 23 47.37 21.27 -25.74
CA LEU A 23 47.81 20.12 -26.54
C LEU A 23 49.30 19.84 -26.31
N LYS A 24 49.75 19.69 -25.06
CA LYS A 24 51.06 19.09 -24.72
C LYS A 24 51.15 18.45 -23.32
N GLY A 25 50.08 18.37 -22.55
CA GLY A 25 50.09 17.73 -21.20
C GLY A 25 49.21 16.49 -21.05
N ARG A 26 48.59 16.02 -22.14
CA ARG A 26 47.48 15.04 -22.05
C ARG A 26 47.85 13.56 -21.96
N TRP A 27 49.06 13.20 -22.19
CA TRP A 27 49.46 11.78 -22.16
C TRP A 27 49.92 11.27 -20.78
N VAL A 28 50.46 12.13 -19.95
CA VAL A 28 50.91 11.76 -18.58
C VAL A 28 49.71 11.69 -17.61
N SER A 29 48.72 12.59 -17.77
CA SER A 29 47.50 12.57 -16.93
C SER A 29 46.57 11.39 -17.23
N PHE A 30 46.51 10.90 -18.48
CA PHE A 30 45.65 9.78 -18.83
C PHE A 30 46.20 8.43 -18.29
N SER A 31 47.54 8.26 -18.28
CA SER A 31 48.17 7.08 -17.67
C SER A 31 47.99 7.05 -16.16
N LEU A 32 48.05 8.20 -15.48
CA LEU A 32 47.88 8.26 -14.03
C LEU A 32 46.43 8.00 -13.62
N ILE A 33 45.46 8.53 -14.38
CA ILE A 33 44.02 8.28 -14.12
C ILE A 33 43.66 6.81 -14.40
N MET A 34 44.22 6.20 -15.44
CA MET A 34 44.02 4.77 -15.72
C MET A 34 44.65 3.87 -14.67
N CYS A 35 45.83 4.20 -14.15
CA CYS A 35 46.43 3.50 -13.02
C CYS A 35 45.64 3.63 -11.73
N VAL A 36 45.10 4.82 -11.43
CA VAL A 36 44.23 5.05 -10.24
C VAL A 36 42.89 4.32 -10.39
N MET A 37 42.30 4.28 -11.59
CA MET A 37 41.11 3.46 -11.84
C MET A 37 41.41 1.95 -11.77
N MET A 38 42.54 1.46 -12.25
CA MET A 38 42.90 0.05 -12.08
C MET A 38 43.21 -0.31 -10.62
N LEU A 39 43.81 0.58 -9.84
CA LEU A 39 44.02 0.37 -8.41
C LEU A 39 42.69 0.42 -7.62
N SER A 40 41.72 1.22 -8.06
CA SER A 40 40.37 1.22 -7.46
C SER A 40 39.60 -0.07 -7.76
N PHE A 41 39.81 -0.69 -8.94
CA PHE A 41 39.20 -1.98 -9.27
C PHE A 41 39.83 -3.16 -8.50
N VAL A 42 41.12 -3.07 -8.13
CA VAL A 42 41.74 -4.08 -7.29
C VAL A 42 41.40 -3.92 -5.82
N ALA A 43 41.19 -2.67 -5.33
CA ALA A 43 40.75 -2.40 -3.97
C ALA A 43 39.27 -2.72 -3.70
N CYS A 44 38.43 -2.83 -4.74
CA CYS A 44 37.04 -3.29 -4.59
C CYS A 44 36.89 -4.83 -4.68
N HIS A 45 37.99 -5.59 -4.78
CA HIS A 45 37.92 -7.04 -4.90
C HIS A 45 38.48 -7.79 -3.68
N GLU A 46 38.74 -7.10 -2.59
CA GLU A 46 39.36 -7.72 -1.40
C GLU A 46 38.70 -7.28 -0.08
N ASP A 47 37.35 -7.15 -0.08
CA ASP A 47 36.54 -7.19 1.13
C ASP A 47 35.22 -7.92 0.82
N GLN A 48 35.28 -9.11 0.22
CA GLN A 48 34.37 -10.14 0.62
C GLN A 48 34.90 -10.62 1.98
N ALA A 49 34.53 -9.88 3.04
CA ALA A 49 34.34 -10.50 4.32
C ALA A 49 33.48 -11.73 4.00
N GLU A 50 34.03 -12.92 4.16
CA GLU A 50 33.25 -14.10 4.39
C GLU A 50 32.37 -13.73 5.60
N GLU A 51 31.16 -13.22 5.34
CA GLU A 51 30.08 -13.36 6.29
C GLU A 51 30.08 -14.85 6.57
N GLU A 52 30.58 -15.22 7.76
CA GLU A 52 30.25 -16.51 8.36
C GLU A 52 28.74 -16.61 8.24
N SER A 53 28.28 -17.26 7.19
CA SER A 53 26.91 -17.63 7.02
C SER A 53 26.62 -18.51 8.23
N SER A 54 25.95 -17.95 9.24
CA SER A 54 25.18 -18.76 10.16
C SER A 54 24.47 -19.79 9.27
N PRO A 55 24.42 -21.08 9.67
CA PRO A 55 23.85 -22.13 8.85
C PRO A 55 22.50 -21.62 8.38
N GLY A 56 22.44 -21.18 7.12
CA GLY A 56 21.35 -20.41 6.58
C GLY A 56 20.09 -21.25 6.71
N ARG A 57 19.05 -20.67 7.28
CA ARG A 57 17.75 -21.30 7.29
C ARG A 57 17.40 -21.61 5.84
N GLU A 58 17.25 -22.87 5.50
CA GLU A 58 17.00 -23.33 4.13
C GLU A 58 15.55 -23.07 3.69
N GLU A 59 14.69 -22.62 4.63
CA GLU A 59 13.27 -22.45 4.46
C GLU A 59 12.76 -21.19 5.16
N VAL A 60 11.88 -20.44 4.46
CA VAL A 60 11.10 -19.34 5.00
C VAL A 60 9.63 -19.75 4.96
N ARG A 61 8.98 -19.73 6.11
CA ARG A 61 7.55 -20.02 6.23
C ARG A 61 6.75 -18.74 6.41
N VAL A 62 5.76 -18.59 5.54
CA VAL A 62 4.88 -17.42 5.51
C VAL A 62 3.46 -17.86 5.81
N ALA A 63 2.89 -17.35 6.88
CA ALA A 63 1.46 -17.53 7.16
C ALA A 63 0.64 -16.59 6.27
N VAL A 64 -0.36 -17.14 5.58
CA VAL A 64 -1.27 -16.38 4.71
C VAL A 64 -2.65 -16.41 5.35
N VAL A 65 -3.12 -15.24 5.78
CA VAL A 65 -4.41 -15.07 6.47
C VAL A 65 -5.33 -14.25 5.56
N LEU A 66 -6.27 -14.91 4.91
CA LEU A 66 -7.19 -14.32 3.93
C LEU A 66 -8.60 -14.92 4.10
N PRO A 67 -9.67 -14.20 3.71
CA PRO A 67 -11.02 -14.74 3.69
C PRO A 67 -11.19 -15.70 2.50
N LEU A 68 -10.73 -16.95 2.64
CA LEU A 68 -10.48 -17.89 1.53
C LEU A 68 -11.74 -18.28 0.75
N GLU A 69 -12.91 -18.21 1.37
CA GLU A 69 -14.20 -18.50 0.74
C GLU A 69 -14.86 -17.26 0.12
N ASP A 70 -14.28 -16.06 0.30
CA ASP A 70 -14.77 -14.83 -0.31
C ASP A 70 -14.34 -14.74 -1.78
N GLU A 71 -15.29 -14.40 -2.67
CA GLU A 71 -15.03 -14.30 -4.12
C GLU A 71 -13.93 -13.26 -4.43
N MET A 72 -13.88 -12.15 -3.70
CA MET A 72 -12.84 -11.14 -3.89
C MET A 72 -11.46 -11.62 -3.42
N ALA A 73 -11.41 -12.34 -2.32
CA ALA A 73 -10.16 -12.91 -1.80
C ALA A 73 -9.62 -14.05 -2.65
N GLY A 74 -10.47 -14.72 -3.41
CA GLY A 74 -10.07 -15.73 -4.39
C GLY A 74 -9.03 -15.20 -5.38
N HIS A 75 -9.11 -13.93 -5.75
CA HIS A 75 -8.11 -13.29 -6.62
C HIS A 75 -6.73 -13.19 -5.94
N TRP A 76 -6.68 -12.86 -4.66
CA TRP A 76 -5.43 -12.77 -3.90
C TRP A 76 -4.77 -14.13 -3.71
N LYS A 77 -5.57 -15.15 -3.40
CA LYS A 77 -5.10 -16.54 -3.35
C LYS A 77 -4.48 -16.95 -4.67
N HIS A 78 -5.17 -16.71 -5.79
CA HIS A 78 -4.65 -17.01 -7.12
C HIS A 78 -3.36 -16.27 -7.46
N CYS A 79 -3.22 -15.00 -7.06
CA CYS A 79 -1.99 -14.25 -7.25
C CYS A 79 -0.82 -14.88 -6.50
N LEU A 80 -1.02 -15.32 -5.26
CA LEU A 80 0.01 -15.98 -4.47
C LEU A 80 0.34 -17.37 -5.04
N GLU A 81 -0.65 -18.16 -5.39
CA GLU A 81 -0.46 -19.47 -6.04
C GLU A 81 0.32 -19.33 -7.36
N TRP A 82 -0.03 -18.32 -8.18
CA TRP A 82 0.66 -18.04 -9.43
C TRP A 82 2.11 -17.57 -9.17
N ALA A 83 2.35 -16.75 -8.17
CA ALA A 83 3.71 -16.34 -7.77
C ALA A 83 4.54 -17.56 -7.35
N MET A 84 3.98 -18.45 -6.54
CA MET A 84 4.65 -19.69 -6.12
C MET A 84 4.92 -20.61 -7.30
N GLN A 85 3.97 -20.73 -8.24
CA GLN A 85 4.18 -21.52 -9.47
C GLN A 85 5.30 -20.94 -10.35
N ASN A 86 5.41 -19.62 -10.43
CA ASN A 86 6.52 -18.97 -11.16
C ASN A 86 7.86 -19.22 -10.47
N ILE A 87 7.93 -19.16 -9.15
CA ILE A 87 9.13 -19.48 -8.38
C ILE A 87 9.52 -20.96 -8.61
N GLU A 88 8.56 -21.88 -8.57
CA GLU A 88 8.80 -23.29 -8.81
C GLU A 88 9.32 -23.51 -10.24
N THR A 89 8.71 -22.88 -11.24
CA THR A 89 9.06 -23.06 -12.65
C THR A 89 10.42 -22.44 -13.00
N ALA A 90 10.66 -21.19 -12.54
CA ALA A 90 11.85 -20.43 -12.89
C ALA A 90 13.08 -20.79 -12.05
N GLN A 91 12.87 -21.17 -10.79
CA GLN A 91 13.93 -21.31 -9.78
C GLN A 91 13.86 -22.64 -9.00
N ARG A 92 13.05 -23.61 -9.45
CA ARG A 92 12.86 -24.92 -8.82
C ARG A 92 12.43 -24.81 -7.35
N GLY A 93 11.59 -23.82 -7.04
CA GLY A 93 11.08 -23.58 -5.69
C GLY A 93 12.06 -22.92 -4.71
N ILE A 94 13.23 -22.50 -5.19
CA ILE A 94 14.29 -21.95 -4.33
C ILE A 94 14.65 -20.54 -4.80
N VAL A 95 14.47 -19.54 -3.95
CA VAL A 95 14.85 -18.14 -4.22
C VAL A 95 16.09 -17.80 -3.39
N GLY A 96 17.21 -17.50 -4.05
CA GLY A 96 18.46 -17.17 -3.35
C GLY A 96 18.96 -18.25 -2.39
N GLY A 97 18.69 -19.54 -2.68
CA GLY A 97 19.06 -20.67 -1.82
C GLY A 97 18.01 -21.00 -0.75
N ILE A 98 16.90 -20.28 -0.70
CA ILE A 98 15.85 -20.40 0.34
C ILE A 98 14.56 -20.94 -0.29
N ARG A 99 13.95 -21.95 0.31
CA ARG A 99 12.61 -22.45 -0.02
C ARG A 99 11.56 -21.59 0.67
N ILE A 100 10.50 -21.23 -0.06
CA ILE A 100 9.35 -20.51 0.52
C ILE A 100 8.19 -21.48 0.68
N GLU A 101 7.63 -21.55 1.88
CA GLU A 101 6.42 -22.32 2.20
C GLU A 101 5.31 -21.40 2.65
N LEU A 102 4.08 -21.63 2.12
CA LEU A 102 2.89 -20.90 2.51
C LEU A 102 2.00 -21.77 3.39
N GLU A 103 1.63 -21.24 4.55
CA GLU A 103 0.67 -21.85 5.48
C GLU A 103 -0.61 -21.02 5.48
N TRP A 104 -1.74 -21.61 5.07
CA TRP A 104 -2.98 -20.91 4.80
C TRP A 104 -3.94 -20.96 5.98
N TYR A 105 -4.57 -19.81 6.28
CA TYR A 105 -5.57 -19.62 7.32
C TYR A 105 -6.76 -18.85 6.75
N ASP A 106 -7.99 -19.35 7.02
CA ASP A 106 -9.20 -18.62 6.66
C ASP A 106 -9.53 -17.56 7.71
N GLU A 107 -9.50 -16.30 7.28
CA GLU A 107 -9.75 -15.14 8.12
C GLU A 107 -11.19 -15.09 8.66
N ASN A 108 -12.16 -15.67 7.93
CA ASN A 108 -13.56 -15.66 8.31
C ASN A 108 -13.93 -16.77 9.29
N GLU A 109 -13.17 -17.86 9.31
CA GLU A 109 -13.48 -19.03 10.13
C GLU A 109 -12.78 -19.04 11.50
N LEU A 110 -11.78 -18.16 11.69
CA LEU A 110 -10.91 -18.19 12.86
C LEU A 110 -11.13 -16.98 13.78
N ASP A 111 -10.92 -17.18 15.06
CA ASP A 111 -10.75 -16.10 16.01
C ASP A 111 -9.41 -15.40 15.73
N ILE A 112 -9.50 -14.23 15.14
CA ILE A 112 -8.34 -13.45 14.66
C ILE A 112 -7.42 -13.05 15.82
N GLU A 113 -7.96 -12.69 16.99
CA GLU A 113 -7.15 -12.32 18.13
C GLU A 113 -6.33 -13.53 18.64
N ARG A 114 -6.97 -14.67 18.72
CA ARG A 114 -6.29 -15.92 19.09
C ARG A 114 -5.26 -16.33 18.05
N LEU A 115 -5.62 -16.30 16.77
CA LEU A 115 -4.72 -16.66 15.66
C LEU A 115 -3.44 -15.83 15.71
N PHE A 116 -3.55 -14.49 15.82
CA PHE A 116 -2.37 -13.63 15.84
C PHE A 116 -1.59 -13.66 17.15
N ASN A 117 -2.22 -13.99 18.27
CA ASN A 117 -1.50 -14.32 19.50
C ASN A 117 -0.61 -15.56 19.31
N GLU A 118 -1.06 -16.55 18.56
CA GLU A 118 -0.29 -17.77 18.25
C GLU A 118 0.77 -17.50 17.17
N LEU A 119 0.41 -16.93 16.02
CA LEU A 119 1.33 -16.69 14.90
C LEU A 119 2.48 -15.74 15.25
N SER A 120 2.22 -14.69 16.02
CA SER A 120 3.24 -13.69 16.34
C SER A 120 4.39 -14.22 17.20
N VAL A 121 4.15 -15.26 17.99
CA VAL A 121 5.17 -15.90 18.85
C VAL A 121 5.83 -17.12 18.23
N ARG A 122 5.31 -17.64 17.12
CA ARG A 122 5.88 -18.81 16.45
C ARG A 122 7.22 -18.44 15.81
N GLU A 123 8.29 -19.09 16.25
CA GLU A 123 9.65 -18.88 15.71
C GLU A 123 9.84 -19.51 14.32
N ASP A 124 9.01 -20.50 13.97
CA ASP A 124 9.03 -21.17 12.68
C ASP A 124 8.24 -20.42 11.58
N VAL A 125 7.49 -19.36 11.92
CA VAL A 125 6.84 -18.45 10.97
C VAL A 125 7.64 -17.17 10.88
N ASP A 126 8.11 -16.85 9.69
CA ASP A 126 8.98 -15.70 9.42
C ASP A 126 8.22 -14.42 9.14
N ALA A 127 7.10 -14.55 8.42
CA ALA A 127 6.27 -13.42 8.03
C ALA A 127 4.79 -13.84 7.94
N VAL A 128 3.94 -12.82 7.92
CA VAL A 128 2.50 -12.99 7.68
C VAL A 128 2.08 -12.14 6.49
N ILE A 129 1.26 -12.68 5.61
CA ILE A 129 0.56 -11.97 4.53
C ILE A 129 -0.93 -11.92 4.88
N GLY A 130 -1.53 -10.75 4.79
CA GLY A 130 -2.89 -10.51 5.26
C GLY A 130 -2.88 -9.86 6.66
N PRO A 131 -4.00 -9.79 7.36
CA PRO A 131 -5.36 -10.07 6.90
C PRO A 131 -5.84 -9.11 5.81
N PHE A 132 -7.02 -9.40 5.26
CA PHE A 132 -7.68 -8.57 4.25
C PHE A 132 -8.46 -7.42 4.89
N TYR A 133 -9.28 -7.73 5.89
CA TYR A 133 -10.14 -6.71 6.53
C TYR A 133 -9.34 -5.80 7.46
N SER A 134 -9.64 -4.50 7.42
CA SER A 134 -8.93 -3.48 8.20
C SER A 134 -9.01 -3.72 9.71
N GLU A 135 -10.17 -4.16 10.23
CA GLU A 135 -10.34 -4.49 11.65
C GLU A 135 -9.44 -5.63 12.09
N HIS A 136 -9.36 -6.69 11.30
CA HIS A 136 -8.49 -7.83 11.55
C HIS A 136 -7.01 -7.45 11.43
N THR A 137 -6.68 -6.63 10.44
CA THR A 137 -5.30 -6.14 10.26
C THR A 137 -4.86 -5.27 11.43
N TRP A 138 -5.77 -4.51 12.04
CA TRP A 138 -5.45 -3.75 13.25
C TRP A 138 -5.04 -4.65 14.42
N VAL A 139 -5.75 -5.76 14.61
CA VAL A 139 -5.40 -6.79 15.60
C VAL A 139 -4.05 -7.42 15.27
N ALA A 140 -3.87 -7.82 14.01
CA ALA A 140 -2.63 -8.41 13.50
C ALA A 140 -1.42 -7.50 13.73
N ALA A 141 -1.52 -6.22 13.33
CA ALA A 141 -0.46 -5.25 13.47
C ALA A 141 -0.03 -5.03 14.92
N ARG A 142 -0.99 -4.97 15.84
CA ARG A 142 -0.69 -4.84 17.29
C ARG A 142 0.08 -6.03 17.84
N GLN A 143 -0.27 -7.26 17.45
CA GLN A 143 0.43 -8.45 17.90
C GLN A 143 1.80 -8.61 17.22
N CYS A 144 1.86 -8.37 15.90
CA CYS A 144 3.12 -8.41 15.16
C CYS A 144 4.13 -7.36 15.67
N ALA A 145 3.66 -6.14 16.00
CA ALA A 145 4.50 -5.10 16.59
C ALA A 145 5.17 -5.54 17.90
N LYS A 146 4.42 -6.25 18.75
CA LYS A 146 4.91 -6.70 20.06
C LYS A 146 6.08 -7.67 19.96
N TYR A 147 6.12 -8.45 18.88
CA TYR A 147 7.11 -9.52 18.70
C TYR A 147 8.03 -9.27 17.48
N ASN A 148 7.97 -8.09 16.88
CA ASN A 148 8.69 -7.73 15.64
C ASN A 148 8.49 -8.72 14.49
N LYS A 149 7.29 -9.32 14.40
CA LYS A 149 6.92 -10.22 13.33
C LYS A 149 6.59 -9.42 12.07
N THR A 150 7.22 -9.74 10.95
CA THR A 150 6.95 -9.07 9.67
C THR A 150 5.53 -9.33 9.20
N LEU A 151 4.80 -8.26 8.88
CA LEU A 151 3.42 -8.28 8.42
C LEU A 151 3.31 -7.55 7.08
N PHE A 152 2.90 -8.26 6.05
CA PHE A 152 2.52 -7.72 4.75
C PHE A 152 1.00 -7.65 4.68
N THR A 153 0.42 -6.46 4.67
CA THR A 153 -1.02 -6.31 4.58
C THR A 153 -1.48 -5.75 3.25
N ILE A 154 -2.67 -6.17 2.84
CA ILE A 154 -3.41 -5.62 1.71
C ILE A 154 -4.56 -4.72 2.17
N SER A 155 -4.69 -4.49 3.48
CA SER A 155 -5.60 -3.51 4.03
C SER A 155 -5.13 -2.09 3.72
N SER A 156 -6.06 -1.23 3.34
CA SER A 156 -5.80 0.15 2.93
C SER A 156 -5.83 1.17 4.07
N SER A 157 -6.05 0.76 5.32
CA SER A 157 -6.25 1.68 6.45
C SER A 157 -5.04 2.59 6.70
N ALA A 158 -5.20 3.88 6.44
CA ALA A 158 -4.19 4.91 6.69
C ALA A 158 -3.88 5.08 8.18
N GLU A 159 -4.85 4.87 9.06
CA GLU A 159 -4.65 4.92 10.50
C GLU A 159 -3.64 3.87 10.97
N MET A 160 -3.69 2.68 10.38
CA MET A 160 -2.75 1.61 10.66
C MET A 160 -1.33 1.99 10.24
N VAL A 161 -1.17 2.54 9.02
CA VAL A 161 0.13 3.03 8.54
C VAL A 161 0.68 4.08 9.50
N ARG A 162 -0.15 5.06 9.87
CA ARG A 162 0.25 6.12 10.79
C ARG A 162 0.69 5.59 12.16
N SER A 163 0.00 4.58 12.67
CA SER A 163 0.26 4.04 14.02
C SER A 163 1.48 3.13 14.08
N PHE A 164 1.85 2.46 12.99
CA PHE A 164 2.87 1.41 12.98
C PHE A 164 4.03 1.64 12.00
N ALA A 165 4.04 2.75 11.24
CA ALA A 165 5.05 3.01 10.20
C ALA A 165 6.49 2.98 10.70
N GLU A 166 6.75 3.44 11.93
CA GLU A 166 8.09 3.52 12.49
C GLU A 166 8.65 2.16 12.93
N GLY A 167 7.79 1.14 13.08
CA GLY A 167 8.20 -0.17 13.62
C GLY A 167 9.03 -1.03 12.66
N GLY A 168 9.00 -0.73 11.37
CA GLY A 168 9.75 -1.49 10.33
C GLY A 168 9.24 -2.91 10.05
N PHE A 169 8.22 -3.37 10.76
CA PHE A 169 7.66 -4.72 10.60
C PHE A 169 6.40 -4.74 9.70
N LEU A 170 5.71 -3.60 9.55
CA LEU A 170 4.49 -3.48 8.76
C LEU A 170 4.79 -2.97 7.35
N TRP A 171 4.34 -3.75 6.36
CA TRP A 171 4.43 -3.41 4.93
C TRP A 171 3.04 -3.41 4.31
N VAL A 172 2.59 -2.25 3.85
CA VAL A 172 1.28 -2.09 3.19
C VAL A 172 1.47 -2.18 1.69
N LEU A 173 0.79 -3.15 1.07
CA LEU A 173 0.95 -3.49 -0.36
C LEU A 173 -0.13 -2.86 -1.26
N THR A 174 -0.95 -1.98 -0.71
CA THR A 174 -2.04 -1.30 -1.44
C THR A 174 -2.02 0.19 -1.17
N GLU A 175 -2.74 0.95 -2.00
CA GLU A 175 -2.99 2.37 -1.79
C GLU A 175 -3.85 2.57 -0.54
N THR A 176 -3.57 3.65 0.20
CA THR A 176 -4.35 3.98 1.39
C THR A 176 -5.76 4.44 1.04
N ASP A 177 -6.71 4.26 1.96
CA ASP A 177 -8.08 4.77 1.88
C ASP A 177 -8.13 6.29 1.73
N ILE A 178 -7.14 7.03 2.24
CA ILE A 178 -6.99 8.47 1.96
C ILE A 178 -6.77 8.71 0.46
N ALA A 179 -5.87 7.97 -0.18
CA ALA A 179 -5.63 8.07 -1.63
C ALA A 179 -6.85 7.62 -2.43
N GLN A 180 -7.56 6.58 -1.97
CA GLN A 180 -8.82 6.15 -2.59
C GLN A 180 -9.89 7.26 -2.53
N CYS A 181 -10.02 7.95 -1.39
CA CYS A 181 -10.93 9.08 -1.24
C CYS A 181 -10.60 10.22 -2.23
N GLU A 182 -9.32 10.55 -2.40
CA GLU A 182 -8.86 11.55 -3.39
C GLU A 182 -9.26 11.15 -4.82
N VAL A 183 -9.08 9.89 -5.19
CA VAL A 183 -9.48 9.39 -6.52
C VAL A 183 -10.99 9.52 -6.73
N LEU A 184 -11.80 9.17 -5.74
CA LEU A 184 -13.25 9.27 -5.80
C LEU A 184 -13.72 10.74 -5.94
N LEU A 185 -13.13 11.66 -5.18
CA LEU A 185 -13.41 13.09 -5.26
C LEU A 185 -12.96 13.69 -6.60
N SER A 186 -11.79 13.32 -7.08
CA SER A 186 -11.29 13.70 -8.41
C SER A 186 -12.24 13.22 -9.51
N LYS A 187 -12.80 12.01 -9.36
CA LYS A 187 -13.79 11.48 -10.28
C LYS A 187 -15.09 12.27 -10.24
N ALA A 188 -15.59 12.62 -9.06
CA ALA A 188 -16.76 13.48 -8.90
C ALA A 188 -16.57 14.83 -9.63
N MET A 189 -15.42 15.47 -9.44
CA MET A 189 -15.05 16.69 -10.20
C MET A 189 -15.08 16.49 -11.71
N THR A 190 -14.56 15.37 -12.20
CA THR A 190 -14.55 15.06 -13.65
C THR A 190 -15.96 15.00 -14.23
N TYR A 191 -16.94 14.59 -13.43
CA TYR A 191 -18.36 14.62 -13.79
C TYR A 191 -19.04 15.98 -13.56
N GLY A 192 -18.29 16.98 -13.12
CA GLY A 192 -18.80 18.35 -12.95
C GLY A 192 -19.50 18.58 -11.61
N ALA A 193 -19.37 17.67 -10.65
CA ALA A 193 -19.91 17.87 -9.32
C ALA A 193 -19.33 19.12 -8.65
N LYS A 194 -20.18 19.78 -7.87
CA LYS A 194 -19.81 20.91 -7.00
C LYS A 194 -20.12 20.60 -5.55
N ARG A 195 -21.13 19.75 -5.31
CA ARG A 195 -21.57 19.31 -3.99
C ARG A 195 -21.56 17.80 -3.92
N VAL A 196 -20.92 17.27 -2.89
CA VAL A 196 -20.72 15.82 -2.71
C VAL A 196 -21.26 15.36 -1.37
N ALA A 197 -21.80 14.14 -1.33
CA ALA A 197 -22.18 13.46 -0.09
C ALA A 197 -21.42 12.15 0.04
N LEU A 198 -21.16 11.73 1.28
CA LEU A 198 -20.50 10.48 1.62
C LEU A 198 -21.47 9.55 2.36
N LEU A 199 -21.47 8.29 1.97
CA LEU A 199 -22.07 7.18 2.71
C LEU A 199 -20.97 6.15 2.98
N ALA A 200 -20.60 5.96 4.26
CA ALA A 200 -19.53 5.04 4.66
C ALA A 200 -19.96 4.20 5.88
N LYS A 201 -19.42 2.99 6.01
CA LYS A 201 -19.72 2.09 7.12
C LYS A 201 -19.06 2.57 8.41
N GLU A 202 -19.70 2.29 9.55
CA GLU A 202 -19.15 2.50 10.90
C GLU A 202 -18.17 1.36 11.27
N ASP A 203 -17.07 1.27 10.54
CA ASP A 203 -15.97 0.33 10.79
C ASP A 203 -14.61 1.02 10.60
N VAL A 204 -13.52 0.31 10.82
CA VAL A 204 -12.16 0.87 10.71
C VAL A 204 -11.89 1.40 9.31
N TYR A 205 -12.40 0.73 8.26
CA TYR A 205 -12.21 1.15 6.88
C TYR A 205 -13.03 2.41 6.56
N GLY A 206 -14.33 2.39 6.83
CA GLY A 206 -15.20 3.52 6.53
C GLY A 206 -14.91 4.77 7.37
N GLN A 207 -14.44 4.59 8.62
CA GLN A 207 -14.10 5.70 9.50
C GLN A 207 -13.01 6.59 8.92
N THR A 208 -12.00 6.04 8.26
CA THR A 208 -10.96 6.85 7.62
C THR A 208 -11.54 7.75 6.52
N PHE A 209 -12.50 7.25 5.73
CA PHE A 209 -13.19 8.10 4.75
C PHE A 209 -13.98 9.22 5.44
N ILE A 210 -14.70 8.93 6.52
CA ILE A 210 -15.45 9.93 7.29
C ILE A 210 -14.53 11.03 7.80
N ASP A 211 -13.40 10.68 8.36
CA ASP A 211 -12.46 11.61 8.97
C ASP A 211 -11.77 12.53 7.94
N TRP A 212 -11.47 12.02 6.75
CA TRP A 212 -10.71 12.75 5.74
C TRP A 212 -11.56 13.41 4.65
N PHE A 213 -12.80 12.95 4.45
CA PHE A 213 -13.65 13.38 3.34
C PHE A 213 -13.84 14.89 3.25
N ALA A 214 -14.23 15.52 4.35
CA ALA A 214 -14.51 16.96 4.36
C ALA A 214 -13.27 17.80 4.07
N PHE A 215 -12.11 17.40 4.58
CA PHE A 215 -10.84 18.07 4.31
C PHE A 215 -10.47 17.93 2.83
N GLN A 216 -10.48 16.71 2.30
CA GLN A 216 -10.10 16.45 0.92
C GLN A 216 -11.09 17.07 -0.08
N ALA A 217 -12.40 17.00 0.17
CA ALA A 217 -13.40 17.64 -0.67
C ALA A 217 -13.12 19.15 -0.81
N LYS A 218 -12.74 19.81 0.28
CA LYS A 218 -12.39 21.23 0.28
C LYS A 218 -11.13 21.51 -0.56
N GLU A 219 -10.12 20.65 -0.51
CA GLU A 219 -8.90 20.78 -1.34
C GLU A 219 -9.23 20.68 -2.83
N PHE A 220 -10.23 19.89 -3.20
CA PHE A 220 -10.76 19.79 -4.56
C PHE A 220 -11.76 20.92 -4.91
N GLY A 221 -12.06 21.82 -3.99
CA GLY A 221 -13.03 22.90 -4.20
C GLY A 221 -14.48 22.42 -4.26
N LEU A 222 -14.77 21.26 -3.65
CA LEU A 222 -16.10 20.67 -3.54
C LEU A 222 -16.75 21.05 -2.20
N GLU A 223 -18.06 21.30 -2.22
CA GLU A 223 -18.88 21.49 -1.02
C GLU A 223 -19.37 20.14 -0.51
N VAL A 224 -19.25 19.88 0.79
CA VAL A 224 -19.84 18.68 1.41
C VAL A 224 -21.28 18.94 1.76
N ALA A 225 -22.19 18.24 1.07
CA ALA A 225 -23.63 18.31 1.34
C ALA A 225 -24.02 17.53 2.59
N GLY A 226 -23.34 16.40 2.84
CA GLY A 226 -23.55 15.60 4.04
C GLY A 226 -22.63 14.37 4.11
N ILE A 227 -22.52 13.83 5.31
CA ILE A 227 -21.83 12.59 5.60
C ILE A 227 -22.80 11.71 6.40
N VAL A 228 -23.02 10.49 5.96
CA VAL A 228 -23.86 9.50 6.61
C VAL A 228 -23.04 8.27 6.91
N SER A 229 -23.08 7.80 8.14
CA SER A 229 -22.56 6.49 8.49
C SER A 229 -23.67 5.44 8.55
N TYR A 230 -23.33 4.17 8.32
CA TYR A 230 -24.27 3.06 8.37
C TYR A 230 -23.65 1.82 9.02
N THR A 231 -24.50 0.94 9.52
CA THR A 231 -24.17 -0.43 9.93
C THR A 231 -24.77 -1.42 8.93
N ASP A 232 -24.41 -2.71 8.99
CA ASP A 232 -25.00 -3.72 8.11
C ASP A 232 -26.52 -3.77 8.19
N ALA A 233 -27.10 -3.48 9.36
CA ALA A 233 -28.54 -3.42 9.54
C ALA A 233 -29.21 -2.15 8.98
N THR A 234 -28.44 -1.10 8.70
CA THR A 234 -28.97 0.24 8.34
C THR A 234 -28.52 0.73 6.97
N VAL A 235 -27.92 -0.10 6.14
CA VAL A 235 -27.40 0.24 4.79
C VAL A 235 -28.45 0.98 3.96
N GLY A 236 -29.66 0.43 3.85
CA GLY A 236 -30.72 1.01 3.05
C GLY A 236 -31.24 2.34 3.58
N ASP A 237 -31.32 2.49 4.92
CA ASP A 237 -31.73 3.75 5.55
C ASP A 237 -30.67 4.82 5.37
N GLY A 238 -29.40 4.48 5.60
CA GLY A 238 -28.28 5.36 5.36
C GLY A 238 -28.21 5.83 3.91
N PHE A 239 -28.46 4.92 2.95
CA PHE A 239 -28.49 5.28 1.53
C PHE A 239 -29.60 6.29 1.23
N ARG A 240 -30.82 6.07 1.71
CA ARG A 240 -31.94 7.00 1.54
C ARG A 240 -31.64 8.37 2.18
N GLN A 241 -31.15 8.37 3.41
CA GLN A 241 -30.75 9.60 4.09
C GLN A 241 -29.68 10.37 3.29
N CYS A 242 -28.69 9.67 2.76
CA CYS A 242 -27.63 10.30 1.95
C CYS A 242 -28.19 10.83 0.62
N ALA A 243 -29.15 10.15 0.02
CA ALA A 243 -29.82 10.58 -1.22
C ALA A 243 -30.73 11.82 -1.03
N ASP A 244 -31.21 12.06 0.20
CA ASP A 244 -32.02 13.25 0.54
C ASP A 244 -31.19 14.54 0.62
N TYR A 245 -29.86 14.45 0.67
CA TYR A 245 -29.02 15.65 0.58
C TYR A 245 -29.03 16.22 -0.85
N ASP A 246 -29.02 17.54 -0.94
CA ASP A 246 -28.87 18.25 -2.20
C ASP A 246 -27.41 18.17 -2.68
N ALA A 247 -26.98 16.98 -3.13
CA ALA A 247 -25.64 16.68 -3.63
C ALA A 247 -25.72 16.31 -5.11
N ASP A 248 -24.74 16.78 -5.90
CA ASP A 248 -24.58 16.43 -7.31
C ASP A 248 -24.04 15.01 -7.47
N PHE A 249 -23.30 14.53 -6.45
CA PHE A 249 -22.62 13.26 -6.49
C PHE A 249 -22.57 12.63 -5.10
N MET A 250 -22.94 11.36 -5.00
CA MET A 250 -22.85 10.58 -3.77
C MET A 250 -21.72 9.56 -3.91
N ILE A 251 -20.81 9.57 -2.96
CA ILE A 251 -19.74 8.58 -2.83
C ILE A 251 -20.18 7.56 -1.81
N CYS A 252 -20.24 6.29 -2.23
CA CYS A 252 -20.61 5.17 -1.38
C CYS A 252 -19.38 4.31 -1.12
N VAL A 253 -19.09 4.03 0.14
CA VAL A 253 -17.96 3.21 0.59
C VAL A 253 -18.54 1.95 1.26
N PRO A 254 -18.77 0.86 0.47
CA PRO A 254 -19.17 -0.42 1.03
C PRO A 254 -17.96 -1.14 1.61
N SER A 255 -18.14 -1.82 2.73
CA SER A 255 -17.10 -2.67 3.35
C SER A 255 -17.27 -4.15 3.01
N SER A 256 -18.33 -4.51 2.28
CA SER A 256 -18.56 -5.88 1.78
C SER A 256 -19.36 -5.86 0.48
N VAL A 257 -19.39 -7.02 -0.19
CA VAL A 257 -20.20 -7.23 -1.41
C VAL A 257 -21.69 -7.11 -1.09
N GLU A 258 -22.12 -7.60 0.05
CA GLU A 258 -23.50 -7.51 0.54
C GLU A 258 -23.93 -6.06 0.73
N ASN A 259 -23.08 -5.25 1.37
CA ASN A 259 -23.34 -3.81 1.52
C ASN A 259 -23.53 -3.12 0.17
N LEU A 260 -22.66 -3.45 -0.82
CA LEU A 260 -22.79 -2.91 -2.16
C LEU A 260 -24.11 -3.36 -2.84
N GLN A 261 -24.48 -4.63 -2.70
CA GLN A 261 -25.73 -5.15 -3.26
C GLN A 261 -26.96 -4.47 -2.66
N ASP A 262 -26.97 -4.24 -1.36
CA ASP A 262 -28.05 -3.53 -0.65
C ASP A 262 -28.16 -2.08 -1.09
N MET A 263 -27.04 -1.37 -1.25
CA MET A 263 -27.02 -0.01 -1.81
C MET A 263 -27.60 0.03 -3.22
N VAL A 264 -27.17 -0.91 -4.09
CA VAL A 264 -27.69 -1.00 -5.46
C VAL A 264 -29.16 -1.36 -5.50
N ALA A 265 -29.63 -2.25 -4.63
CA ALA A 265 -31.06 -2.61 -4.51
C ALA A 265 -31.88 -1.41 -4.04
N THR A 266 -31.41 -0.67 -3.04
CA THR A 266 -32.07 0.53 -2.53
C THR A 266 -32.16 1.62 -3.59
N ARG A 267 -31.09 1.85 -4.37
CA ARG A 267 -31.09 2.81 -5.49
C ARG A 267 -32.19 2.58 -6.51
N LYS A 268 -32.58 1.34 -6.77
CA LYS A 268 -33.64 1.00 -7.74
C LYS A 268 -35.02 1.35 -7.23
N GLY A 269 -35.17 1.59 -5.94
CA GLY A 269 -36.44 1.95 -5.30
C GLY A 269 -36.56 3.44 -4.95
N VAL A 270 -35.52 4.22 -5.21
CA VAL A 270 -35.47 5.69 -5.08
C VAL A 270 -35.42 6.29 -6.50
#